data_f78755c03a0a23c75814d0ba1ca9fdfe
#
_entry.id   f78755c03a0a23c75814d0ba1ca9fdfe
#
_cell.length_a   1.000
_cell.length_b   1.000
_cell.length_c   1.000
_cell.angle_alpha   90.00
_cell.angle_beta   90.00
_cell.angle_gamma   90.00
#
_symmetry.space_group_name_H-M   'P 1'
#
loop_
_entity.id
_entity.type
_entity.pdbx_description
1 polymer ?
#
loop_
_entity_poly.entity_id
_entity_poly.type
_entity_poly.pdbx_seq_one_letter_code
_entity_poly.pdbx_strand_id
1 'polypeptide(L)'
;GGARPLQLDRYDSKGQNEEALSALRAAIDDGARIVLQGNSSATAAALVDAVEKNNERDPARRVIFLNYAAVDPVLTNERCSFWHFRFDAHADMRVAALMEVVKDDAALRRAYLIGQDYSFGQAVLRESKRQLGVQRPDVEIVGEELHPMGKVKDFAPYAGKIIASGAQAVFTGNWGNDLTLLVKAAREGGFN
;
A
#
# COMPACT_ATOMS: atom_id res chain seq x y z
N GLY A 1 -5.62 -29.42 -27.25
CA GLY A 1 -5.37 -28.01 -27.42
C GLY A 1 -4.02 -27.67 -26.82
N GLY A 2 -3.03 -27.31 -27.66
CA GLY A 2 -1.71 -26.94 -27.18
C GLY A 2 -1.77 -25.63 -26.38
N ALA A 3 -1.20 -25.61 -25.17
CA ALA A 3 -1.00 -24.41 -24.41
C ALA A 3 -0.08 -23.46 -25.21
N ARG A 4 -0.49 -22.22 -25.40
CA ARG A 4 0.40 -21.21 -25.97
C ARG A 4 1.45 -20.86 -24.91
N PRO A 5 2.75 -20.86 -25.25
CA PRO A 5 3.78 -20.44 -24.30
C PRO A 5 3.56 -18.97 -23.93
N LEU A 6 3.71 -18.66 -22.63
CA LEU A 6 3.75 -17.29 -22.14
C LEU A 6 5.21 -16.83 -22.13
N GLN A 7 5.46 -15.67 -22.72
CA GLN A 7 6.73 -14.96 -22.60
C GLN A 7 6.57 -13.89 -21.51
N LEU A 8 7.51 -13.84 -20.59
CA LEU A 8 7.56 -12.83 -19.54
C LEU A 8 8.76 -11.90 -19.78
N ASP A 9 8.47 -10.67 -20.17
CA ASP A 9 9.45 -9.62 -20.33
C ASP A 9 9.48 -8.75 -19.07
N ARG A 10 10.66 -8.33 -18.63
CA ARG A 10 10.86 -7.58 -17.39
C ARG A 10 11.33 -6.17 -17.68
N TYR A 11 10.70 -5.21 -17.03
CA TYR A 11 11.03 -3.79 -17.09
C TYR A 11 11.22 -3.27 -15.66
N ASP A 12 12.31 -2.55 -15.42
CA ASP A 12 12.60 -1.99 -14.11
C ASP A 12 12.02 -0.57 -14.00
N SER A 13 11.07 -0.40 -13.11
CA SER A 13 10.49 0.92 -12.82
C SER A 13 11.30 1.75 -11.81
N LYS A 14 12.37 1.19 -11.26
CA LYS A 14 13.23 1.83 -10.23
C LYS A 14 12.44 2.41 -9.05
N GLY A 15 11.21 1.94 -8.83
CA GLY A 15 10.31 2.48 -7.82
C GLY A 15 9.78 3.90 -8.11
N GLN A 16 9.89 4.37 -9.36
CA GLN A 16 9.47 5.70 -9.79
C GLN A 16 8.29 5.63 -10.75
N ASN A 17 7.30 6.53 -10.57
CA ASN A 17 6.11 6.55 -11.42
C ASN A 17 6.44 6.84 -12.88
N GLU A 18 7.34 7.77 -13.16
CA GLU A 18 7.74 8.14 -14.52
C GLU A 18 8.42 6.99 -15.26
N GLU A 19 9.31 6.26 -14.56
CA GLU A 19 9.96 5.08 -15.10
C GLU A 19 8.95 3.94 -15.35
N ALA A 20 7.98 3.75 -14.47
CA ALA A 20 6.92 2.78 -14.65
C ALA A 20 6.05 3.10 -15.88
N LEU A 21 5.71 4.37 -16.10
CA LEU A 21 4.98 4.82 -17.28
C LEU A 21 5.80 4.66 -18.56
N SER A 22 7.11 4.89 -18.50
CA SER A 22 8.02 4.63 -19.62
C SER A 22 8.12 3.15 -19.94
N ALA A 23 8.25 2.31 -18.91
CA ALA A 23 8.26 0.86 -19.00
C ALA A 23 6.95 0.31 -19.60
N LEU A 24 5.80 0.87 -19.20
CA LEU A 24 4.50 0.50 -19.78
C LEU A 24 4.46 0.78 -21.28
N ARG A 25 4.91 1.97 -21.70
CA ARG A 25 4.95 2.32 -23.13
C ARG A 25 5.84 1.36 -23.93
N ALA A 26 7.04 1.10 -23.43
CA ALA A 26 7.96 0.15 -24.07
C ALA A 26 7.34 -1.25 -24.16
N ALA A 27 6.73 -1.76 -23.08
CA ALA A 27 6.07 -3.06 -23.09
C ALA A 27 4.93 -3.14 -24.12
N ILE A 28 4.13 -2.09 -24.27
CA ILE A 28 3.06 -2.03 -25.28
C ILE A 28 3.65 -2.02 -26.69
N ASP A 29 4.71 -1.27 -26.92
CA ASP A 29 5.40 -1.20 -28.22
C ASP A 29 6.05 -2.53 -28.59
N ASP A 30 6.58 -3.25 -27.60
CA ASP A 30 7.12 -4.63 -27.75
C ASP A 30 6.01 -5.69 -27.91
N GLY A 31 4.75 -5.31 -27.85
CA GLY A 31 3.61 -6.18 -28.12
C GLY A 31 2.96 -6.83 -26.91
N ALA A 32 3.32 -6.44 -25.68
CA ALA A 32 2.66 -6.93 -24.48
C ALA A 32 1.15 -6.63 -24.51
N ARG A 33 0.35 -7.56 -24.01
CA ARG A 33 -1.10 -7.43 -23.86
C ARG A 33 -1.56 -7.58 -22.41
N ILE A 34 -0.67 -8.04 -21.56
CA ILE A 34 -0.89 -8.17 -20.11
C ILE A 34 0.28 -7.50 -19.42
N VAL A 35 -0.01 -6.62 -18.48
CA VAL A 35 0.98 -5.93 -17.64
C VAL A 35 0.76 -6.35 -16.20
N LEU A 36 1.84 -6.73 -15.50
CA LEU A 36 1.81 -7.06 -14.08
C LEU A 36 2.63 -6.04 -13.29
N GLN A 37 2.03 -5.49 -12.24
CA GLN A 37 2.72 -4.62 -11.29
C GLN A 37 1.95 -4.60 -9.96
N GLY A 38 2.63 -4.43 -8.85
CA GLY A 38 2.01 -4.36 -7.51
C GLY A 38 2.93 -3.72 -6.47
N ASN A 39 4.01 -3.09 -6.91
CA ASN A 39 5.02 -2.56 -6.01
C ASN A 39 4.54 -1.36 -5.17
N SER A 40 3.75 -0.45 -5.75
CA SER A 40 3.28 0.75 -5.07
C SER A 40 1.88 1.13 -5.55
N SER A 41 1.00 1.53 -4.62
CA SER A 41 -0.34 2.01 -4.97
C SER A 41 -0.31 3.31 -5.77
N ALA A 42 0.66 4.20 -5.53
CA ALA A 42 0.84 5.40 -6.32
C ALA A 42 1.23 5.07 -7.77
N THR A 43 2.15 4.13 -7.95
CA THR A 43 2.55 3.63 -9.28
C THR A 43 1.39 2.90 -9.97
N ALA A 44 0.67 2.04 -9.24
CA ALA A 44 -0.50 1.35 -9.78
C ALA A 44 -1.57 2.33 -10.26
N ALA A 45 -1.85 3.39 -9.51
CA ALA A 45 -2.80 4.44 -9.92
C ALA A 45 -2.38 5.14 -11.22
N ALA A 46 -1.10 5.48 -11.35
CA ALA A 46 -0.57 6.07 -12.59
C ALA A 46 -0.67 5.11 -13.77
N LEU A 47 -0.43 3.81 -13.55
CA LEU A 47 -0.56 2.78 -14.58
C LEU A 47 -2.02 2.54 -14.98
N VAL A 48 -2.97 2.54 -14.03
CA VAL A 48 -4.41 2.45 -14.33
C VAL A 48 -4.82 3.54 -15.30
N ASP A 49 -4.50 4.80 -15.00
CA ASP A 49 -4.83 5.93 -15.86
C ASP A 49 -4.16 5.84 -17.25
N ALA A 50 -2.91 5.38 -17.30
CA ALA A 50 -2.17 5.25 -18.55
C ALA A 50 -2.71 4.11 -19.43
N VAL A 51 -3.07 2.97 -18.81
CA VAL A 51 -3.68 1.83 -19.51
C VAL A 51 -5.04 2.23 -20.08
N GLU A 52 -5.87 2.92 -19.31
CA GLU A 52 -7.18 3.41 -19.77
C GLU A 52 -7.03 4.31 -21.00
N LYS A 53 -6.20 5.33 -20.92
CA LYS A 53 -5.91 6.25 -22.04
C LYS A 53 -5.33 5.53 -23.25
N ASN A 54 -4.45 4.54 -23.07
CA ASN A 54 -3.94 3.73 -24.17
C ASN A 54 -5.05 2.94 -24.84
N ASN A 55 -5.88 2.26 -24.06
CA ASN A 55 -6.90 1.35 -24.56
C ASN A 55 -8.06 2.09 -25.25
N GLU A 56 -8.34 3.34 -24.86
CA GLU A 56 -9.26 4.21 -25.54
C GLU A 56 -8.70 4.70 -26.88
N ARG A 57 -7.43 5.14 -26.87
CA ARG A 57 -6.77 5.73 -28.04
C ARG A 57 -6.43 4.69 -29.12
N ASP A 58 -6.01 3.51 -28.71
CA ASP A 58 -5.54 2.44 -29.61
C ASP A 58 -6.16 1.08 -29.28
N PRO A 59 -7.40 0.84 -29.76
CA PRO A 59 -8.09 -0.43 -29.53
C PRO A 59 -7.38 -1.69 -30.02
N ALA A 60 -6.45 -1.56 -31.00
CA ALA A 60 -5.68 -2.68 -31.52
C ALA A 60 -4.54 -3.10 -30.58
N ARG A 61 -4.08 -2.18 -29.73
CA ARG A 61 -3.00 -2.42 -28.74
C ARG A 61 -3.48 -2.33 -27.30
N ARG A 62 -4.70 -2.76 -27.03
CA ARG A 62 -5.24 -2.85 -25.68
C ARG A 62 -4.44 -3.78 -24.79
N VAL A 63 -4.28 -3.38 -23.53
CA VAL A 63 -3.62 -4.17 -22.49
C VAL A 63 -4.53 -4.31 -21.27
N ILE A 64 -4.35 -5.40 -20.54
CA ILE A 64 -4.96 -5.65 -19.23
C ILE A 64 -3.87 -5.45 -18.17
N PHE A 65 -4.21 -4.75 -17.11
CA PHE A 65 -3.34 -4.54 -15.97
C PHE A 65 -3.72 -5.47 -14.81
N LEU A 66 -2.82 -6.36 -14.44
CA LEU A 66 -2.95 -7.27 -13.32
C LEU A 66 -2.11 -6.76 -12.15
N ASN A 67 -2.78 -6.29 -11.11
CA ASN A 67 -2.18 -5.77 -9.90
C ASN A 67 -2.14 -6.88 -8.84
N TYR A 68 -0.94 -7.32 -8.47
CA TYR A 68 -0.78 -8.44 -7.55
C TYR A 68 -0.59 -8.02 -6.07
N ALA A 69 -0.32 -6.74 -5.75
CA ALA A 69 -0.05 -6.34 -4.36
C ALA A 69 -0.23 -4.84 -4.03
N ALA A 70 -0.61 -3.97 -4.98
CA ALA A 70 -0.94 -2.59 -4.67
C ALA A 70 -2.37 -2.51 -4.12
N VAL A 71 -2.50 -2.18 -2.84
CA VAL A 71 -3.72 -2.47 -2.07
C VAL A 71 -4.49 -1.23 -1.60
N ASP A 72 -4.24 -0.07 -2.17
CA ASP A 72 -5.08 1.10 -1.93
C ASP A 72 -6.51 0.81 -2.38
N PRO A 73 -7.53 0.99 -1.51
CA PRO A 73 -8.93 0.77 -1.86
C PRO A 73 -9.41 1.58 -3.06
N VAL A 74 -8.89 2.79 -3.24
CA VAL A 74 -9.28 3.70 -4.32
C VAL A 74 -9.13 3.09 -5.71
N LEU A 75 -8.17 2.17 -5.89
CA LEU A 75 -7.87 1.53 -7.17
C LEU A 75 -9.01 0.66 -7.73
N THR A 76 -9.92 0.22 -6.88
CA THR A 76 -11.08 -0.61 -7.26
C THR A 76 -12.42 0.00 -6.80
N ASN A 77 -12.39 1.23 -6.30
CA ASN A 77 -13.54 2.04 -5.95
C ASN A 77 -13.62 3.26 -6.88
N GLU A 78 -13.21 4.45 -6.42
CA GLU A 78 -13.36 5.71 -7.14
C GLU A 78 -12.55 5.77 -8.44
N ARG A 79 -11.43 5.03 -8.51
CA ARG A 79 -10.56 4.91 -9.68
C ARG A 79 -10.62 3.52 -10.33
N CYS A 80 -11.76 2.85 -10.20
CA CYS A 80 -11.92 1.56 -10.86
C CYS A 80 -11.84 1.72 -12.38
N SER A 81 -11.14 0.78 -13.03
CA SER A 81 -11.04 0.69 -14.48
C SER A 81 -11.41 -0.71 -14.93
N PHE A 82 -12.12 -0.82 -16.05
CA PHE A 82 -12.45 -2.10 -16.68
C PHE A 82 -11.20 -2.92 -17.03
N TRP A 83 -10.05 -2.27 -17.17
CA TRP A 83 -8.80 -2.89 -17.59
C TRP A 83 -7.86 -3.26 -16.43
N HIS A 84 -8.28 -2.99 -15.18
CA HIS A 84 -7.47 -3.24 -13.99
C HIS A 84 -8.10 -4.30 -13.08
N PHE A 85 -7.30 -5.30 -12.72
CA PHE A 85 -7.72 -6.38 -11.83
C PHE A 85 -6.73 -6.53 -10.68
N ARG A 86 -7.23 -6.46 -9.45
CA ARG A 86 -6.42 -6.68 -8.25
C ARG A 86 -6.66 -8.09 -7.70
N PHE A 87 -5.56 -8.78 -7.36
CA PHE A 87 -5.57 -10.14 -6.83
C PHE A 87 -5.31 -10.22 -5.31
N ASP A 88 -5.17 -9.08 -4.65
CA ASP A 88 -4.88 -9.02 -3.21
C ASP A 88 -5.99 -8.25 -2.46
N ALA A 89 -6.15 -8.57 -1.17
CA ALA A 89 -7.05 -7.84 -0.28
C ALA A 89 -6.62 -6.37 -0.14
N HIS A 90 -7.55 -5.44 -0.28
CA HIS A 90 -7.23 -4.02 -0.10
C HIS A 90 -7.04 -3.64 1.38
N ALA A 91 -6.54 -2.43 1.64
CA ALA A 91 -6.17 -1.98 2.97
C ALA A 91 -7.30 -2.14 4.00
N ASP A 92 -8.54 -1.77 3.66
CA ASP A 92 -9.67 -1.86 4.60
C ASP A 92 -9.97 -3.31 4.99
N MET A 93 -9.88 -4.26 4.05
CA MET A 93 -10.04 -5.68 4.35
C MET A 93 -8.90 -6.20 5.25
N ARG A 94 -7.67 -5.75 5.02
CA ARG A 94 -6.51 -6.13 5.83
C ARG A 94 -6.61 -5.58 7.24
N VAL A 95 -7.01 -4.32 7.39
CA VAL A 95 -7.23 -3.68 8.71
C VAL A 95 -8.38 -4.38 9.44
N ALA A 96 -9.48 -4.69 8.75
CA ALA A 96 -10.58 -5.44 9.34
C ALA A 96 -10.14 -6.81 9.86
N ALA A 97 -9.34 -7.55 9.07
CA ALA A 97 -8.78 -8.83 9.51
C ALA A 97 -7.83 -8.68 10.71
N LEU A 98 -7.02 -7.62 10.76
CA LEU A 98 -6.18 -7.31 11.91
C LEU A 98 -7.00 -7.02 13.16
N MET A 99 -8.13 -6.31 13.02
CA MET A 99 -9.03 -6.02 14.12
C MET A 99 -9.64 -7.29 14.73
N GLU A 100 -9.87 -8.35 13.94
CA GLU A 100 -10.30 -9.65 14.50
C GLU A 100 -9.29 -10.25 15.49
N VAL A 101 -8.01 -9.91 15.35
CA VAL A 101 -6.96 -10.35 16.28
C VAL A 101 -6.93 -9.50 17.57
N VAL A 102 -7.14 -8.19 17.43
CA VAL A 102 -6.95 -7.25 18.56
C VAL A 102 -8.23 -6.88 19.28
N LYS A 103 -9.41 -7.18 18.73
CA LYS A 103 -10.70 -6.80 19.30
C LYS A 103 -10.94 -7.37 20.70
N ASP A 104 -10.40 -8.56 20.98
CA ASP A 104 -10.59 -9.28 22.24
C ASP A 104 -9.40 -9.09 23.21
N ASP A 105 -8.37 -8.35 22.81
CA ASP A 105 -7.22 -8.06 23.68
C ASP A 105 -7.59 -7.01 24.76
N ALA A 106 -7.99 -7.50 25.91
CA ALA A 106 -8.36 -6.64 27.05
C ALA A 106 -7.20 -5.81 27.60
N ALA A 107 -5.95 -6.16 27.31
CA ALA A 107 -4.78 -5.40 27.77
C ALA A 107 -4.51 -4.16 26.92
N LEU A 108 -4.92 -4.16 25.65
CA LEU A 108 -4.76 -3.03 24.75
C LEU A 108 -5.72 -1.88 25.15
N ARG A 109 -5.14 -0.72 25.51
CA ARG A 109 -5.86 0.52 25.85
C ARG A 109 -5.36 1.72 25.08
N ARG A 110 -4.15 1.69 24.55
CA ARG A 110 -3.49 2.83 23.92
C ARG A 110 -2.81 2.41 22.62
N ALA A 111 -3.23 2.98 21.51
CA ALA A 111 -2.73 2.69 20.17
C ALA A 111 -2.10 3.94 19.55
N TYR A 112 -1.02 3.75 18.79
CA TYR A 112 -0.40 4.78 17.96
C TYR A 112 -0.56 4.42 16.49
N LEU A 113 -0.88 5.39 15.64
CA LEU A 113 -1.04 5.22 14.21
C LEU A 113 0.11 5.90 13.49
N ILE A 114 0.82 5.19 12.62
CA ILE A 114 1.89 5.77 11.81
C ILE A 114 1.88 5.18 10.40
N GLY A 115 2.10 6.01 9.39
CA GLY A 115 2.11 5.56 8.00
C GLY A 115 2.98 6.41 7.10
N GLN A 116 3.25 5.87 5.93
CA GLN A 116 3.86 6.61 4.84
C GLN A 116 2.86 7.62 4.25
N ASP A 117 3.30 8.85 4.00
CA ASP A 117 2.44 9.93 3.51
C ASP A 117 2.16 9.80 1.99
N TYR A 118 1.23 8.94 1.68
CA TYR A 118 0.60 8.79 0.37
C TYR A 118 -0.74 8.06 0.50
N SER A 119 -1.49 7.91 -0.59
CA SER A 119 -2.88 7.43 -0.57
C SER A 119 -3.11 6.12 0.21
N PHE A 120 -2.22 5.13 0.05
CA PHE A 120 -2.33 3.87 0.80
C PHE A 120 -2.07 4.05 2.30
N GLY A 121 -1.01 4.78 2.69
CA GLY A 121 -0.73 5.02 4.11
C GLY A 121 -1.86 5.78 4.80
N GLN A 122 -2.38 6.80 4.14
CA GLN A 122 -3.55 7.57 4.59
C GLN A 122 -4.80 6.68 4.71
N ALA A 123 -5.02 5.76 3.77
CA ALA A 123 -6.13 4.80 3.82
C ALA A 123 -6.01 3.87 5.03
N VAL A 124 -4.83 3.35 5.32
CA VAL A 124 -4.59 2.50 6.49
C VAL A 124 -4.87 3.23 7.79
N LEU A 125 -4.38 4.47 7.94
CA LEU A 125 -4.63 5.26 9.16
C LEU A 125 -6.13 5.56 9.32
N ARG A 126 -6.79 6.00 8.26
CA ARG A 126 -8.23 6.28 8.26
C ARG A 126 -9.04 5.06 8.66
N GLU A 127 -8.77 3.91 8.07
CA GLU A 127 -9.50 2.68 8.34
C GLU A 127 -9.18 2.15 9.75
N SER A 128 -7.94 2.24 10.22
CA SER A 128 -7.59 1.87 11.59
C SER A 128 -8.35 2.70 12.62
N LYS A 129 -8.45 4.01 12.41
CA LYS A 129 -9.28 4.88 13.27
C LYS A 129 -10.75 4.48 13.27
N ARG A 130 -11.29 4.22 12.08
CA ARG A 130 -12.70 3.82 11.93
C ARG A 130 -12.97 2.50 12.66
N GLN A 131 -12.12 1.51 12.46
CA GLN A 131 -12.28 0.18 13.06
C GLN A 131 -12.10 0.21 14.58
N LEU A 132 -11.08 0.90 15.08
CA LEU A 132 -10.89 1.09 16.52
C LEU A 132 -12.11 1.80 17.14
N GLY A 133 -12.58 2.88 16.53
CA GLY A 133 -13.74 3.62 17.04
C GLY A 133 -15.05 2.81 17.10
N VAL A 134 -15.21 1.83 16.19
CA VAL A 134 -16.41 0.97 16.17
C VAL A 134 -16.25 -0.26 17.07
N GLN A 135 -15.13 -0.96 17.00
CA GLN A 135 -14.94 -2.25 17.65
C GLN A 135 -14.28 -2.16 19.03
N ARG A 136 -13.48 -1.12 19.24
CA ARG A 136 -12.70 -0.89 20.47
C ARG A 136 -12.71 0.59 20.88
N PRO A 137 -13.92 1.16 21.14
CA PRO A 137 -14.04 2.56 21.55
C PRO A 137 -13.37 2.86 22.91
N ASP A 138 -12.96 1.82 23.62
CA ASP A 138 -12.19 1.87 24.86
C ASP A 138 -10.68 2.04 24.63
N VAL A 139 -10.20 1.91 23.39
CA VAL A 139 -8.78 2.11 23.04
C VAL A 139 -8.55 3.57 22.62
N GLU A 140 -7.75 4.26 23.40
CA GLU A 140 -7.32 5.62 23.09
C GLU A 140 -6.28 5.63 21.96
N ILE A 141 -6.50 6.45 20.92
CA ILE A 141 -5.48 6.74 19.92
C ILE A 141 -4.60 7.87 20.47
N VAL A 142 -3.43 7.50 20.98
CA VAL A 142 -2.50 8.43 21.68
C VAL A 142 -1.57 9.20 20.76
N GLY A 143 -1.62 8.92 19.45
CA GLY A 143 -0.89 9.67 18.44
C GLY A 143 -1.17 9.15 17.04
N GLU A 144 -1.02 10.06 16.09
CA GLU A 144 -1.18 9.80 14.66
C GLU A 144 -0.13 10.57 13.88
N GLU A 145 0.59 9.93 12.99
CA GLU A 145 1.63 10.58 12.20
C GLU A 145 1.79 9.97 10.81
N LEU A 146 2.05 10.82 9.84
CA LEU A 146 2.47 10.43 8.49
C LEU A 146 3.90 10.90 8.26
N HIS A 147 4.69 10.09 7.56
CA HIS A 147 6.07 10.44 7.22
C HIS A 147 6.34 10.29 5.72
N PRO A 148 7.31 11.03 5.15
CA PRO A 148 7.66 10.93 3.74
C PRO A 148 8.12 9.51 3.37
N MET A 149 7.44 8.89 2.39
CA MET A 149 7.73 7.53 1.93
C MET A 149 9.15 7.43 1.34
N GLY A 150 9.94 6.48 1.87
CA GLY A 150 11.27 6.13 1.38
C GLY A 150 12.35 7.22 1.57
N LYS A 151 12.04 8.30 2.29
CA LYS A 151 12.96 9.43 2.49
C LYS A 151 13.53 9.52 3.90
N VAL A 152 12.87 8.91 4.87
CA VAL A 152 13.31 8.91 6.27
C VAL A 152 14.44 7.90 6.43
N LYS A 153 15.60 8.40 6.88
CA LYS A 153 16.80 7.57 7.12
C LYS A 153 16.94 7.15 8.58
N ASP A 154 16.37 7.93 9.48
CA ASP A 154 16.39 7.68 10.92
C ASP A 154 14.98 7.76 11.50
N PHE A 155 14.49 6.64 12.01
CA PHE A 155 13.17 6.52 12.65
C PHE A 155 13.22 6.69 14.18
N ALA A 156 14.40 6.94 14.79
CA ALA A 156 14.50 7.14 16.24
C ALA A 156 13.58 8.27 16.77
N PRO A 157 13.43 9.43 16.08
CA PRO A 157 12.48 10.45 16.52
C PRO A 157 11.02 10.00 16.53
N TYR A 158 10.61 9.19 15.55
CA TYR A 158 9.26 8.62 15.48
C TYR A 158 9.05 7.59 16.59
N ALA A 159 10.01 6.67 16.76
CA ALA A 159 9.99 5.69 17.85
C ALA A 159 9.94 6.36 19.21
N GLY A 160 10.70 7.43 19.41
CA GLY A 160 10.67 8.22 20.65
C GLY A 160 9.30 8.81 20.96
N LYS A 161 8.58 9.31 19.97
CA LYS A 161 7.21 9.80 20.13
C LYS A 161 6.23 8.67 20.50
N ILE A 162 6.34 7.53 19.82
CA ILE A 162 5.52 6.34 20.09
C ILE A 162 5.71 5.90 21.54
N ILE A 163 6.96 5.78 22.00
CA ILE A 163 7.28 5.37 23.36
C ILE A 163 6.79 6.41 24.39
N ALA A 164 7.09 7.69 24.16
CA ALA A 164 6.68 8.78 25.05
C ALA A 164 5.15 8.90 25.18
N SER A 165 4.40 8.52 24.14
CA SER A 165 2.93 8.51 24.17
C SER A 165 2.36 7.41 25.09
N GLY A 166 3.17 6.43 25.48
CA GLY A 166 2.71 5.25 26.23
C GLY A 166 1.82 4.31 25.42
N ALA A 167 1.97 4.32 24.09
CA ALA A 167 1.27 3.37 23.23
C ALA A 167 1.67 1.93 23.58
N GLN A 168 0.73 1.02 23.49
CA GLN A 168 0.90 -0.42 23.72
C GLN A 168 0.91 -1.19 22.39
N ALA A 169 0.34 -0.60 21.35
CA ALA A 169 0.35 -1.13 19.99
C ALA A 169 0.56 -0.02 18.97
N VAL A 170 1.16 -0.38 17.85
CA VAL A 170 1.33 0.51 16.69
C VAL A 170 0.62 -0.09 15.49
N PHE A 171 -0.33 0.65 14.94
CA PHE A 171 -0.98 0.32 13.66
C PHE A 171 -0.24 1.05 12.55
N THR A 172 0.24 0.30 11.58
CA THR A 172 1.01 0.89 10.49
C THR A 172 0.76 0.20 9.15
N GLY A 173 0.76 0.99 8.09
CA GLY A 173 0.81 0.52 6.71
C GLY A 173 2.22 0.60 6.12
N ASN A 174 3.24 0.89 6.92
CA ASN A 174 4.62 0.95 6.41
C ASN A 174 5.04 -0.38 5.78
N TRP A 175 5.84 -0.28 4.75
CA TRP A 175 6.42 -1.42 4.06
C TRP A 175 7.85 -1.11 3.59
N GLY A 176 8.55 -2.14 3.12
CA GLY A 176 9.92 -1.98 2.65
C GLY A 176 10.88 -1.49 3.75
N ASN A 177 11.81 -0.63 3.36
CA ASN A 177 12.85 -0.13 4.27
C ASN A 177 12.27 0.72 5.41
N ASP A 178 11.20 1.49 5.16
CA ASP A 178 10.58 2.33 6.19
C ASP A 178 10.02 1.47 7.35
N LEU A 179 9.41 0.31 7.04
CA LEU A 179 8.95 -0.61 8.08
C LEU A 179 10.13 -1.20 8.85
N THR A 180 11.17 -1.64 8.15
CA THR A 180 12.37 -2.22 8.78
C THR A 180 13.02 -1.23 9.73
N LEU A 181 13.20 0.02 9.32
CA LEU A 181 13.81 1.07 10.13
C LEU A 181 12.92 1.46 11.32
N LEU A 182 11.59 1.55 11.13
CA LEU A 182 10.66 1.85 12.21
C LEU A 182 10.71 0.75 13.30
N VAL A 183 10.59 -0.52 12.90
CA VAL A 183 10.62 -1.65 13.84
C VAL A 183 11.96 -1.70 14.58
N LYS A 184 13.07 -1.50 13.87
CA LYS A 184 14.40 -1.45 14.48
C LYS A 184 14.50 -0.33 15.53
N ALA A 185 14.13 0.89 15.16
CA ALA A 185 14.19 2.04 16.06
C ALA A 185 13.26 1.88 17.27
N ALA A 186 12.05 1.35 17.08
CA ALA A 186 11.11 1.09 18.18
C ALA A 186 11.70 0.08 19.17
N ARG A 187 12.26 -1.03 18.67
CA ARG A 187 12.89 -2.04 19.52
C ARG A 187 14.12 -1.52 20.26
N GLU A 188 15.00 -0.78 19.59
CA GLU A 188 16.19 -0.15 20.20
C GLU A 188 15.80 0.89 21.25
N GLY A 189 14.66 1.57 21.07
CA GLY A 189 14.09 2.49 22.05
C GLY A 189 13.36 1.83 23.23
N GLY A 190 13.17 0.49 23.21
CA GLY A 190 12.53 -0.24 24.30
C GLY A 190 11.03 -0.46 24.12
N PHE A 191 10.48 -0.26 22.94
CA PHE A 191 9.10 -0.67 22.62
C PHE A 191 9.06 -2.19 22.40
N ASN A 192 8.32 -2.94 23.27
CA ASN A 192 8.25 -4.39 23.30
C ASN A 192 6.83 -4.88 23.04
#